data_1b0ae4530e824ba67ff1142ae7e6fee2
#
_entry.id   1b0ae4530e824ba67ff1142ae7e6fee2
#
_cell.length_a   1.000
_cell.length_b   1.000
_cell.length_c   1.000
_cell.angle_alpha   90.00
_cell.angle_beta   90.00
_cell.angle_gamma   90.00
#
_symmetry.space_group_name_H-M   'P 1'
#
loop_
_entity.id
_entity.type
_entity.pdbx_description
1 polymer ?
#
loop_
_entity_poly.entity_id
_entity_poly.type
_entity_poly.pdbx_seq_one_letter_code
_entity_poly.pdbx_strand_id
1 'polypeptide(L)'
;MKKLLLFGFLICSTIAFTQEDHFWDNVRFGGSVGFGFGSNNTTLSISPAAVYDFNDSFSLGVGIGYSYNKKDSFKSNIFSPNIFILYRPIREIELSSDLQQMYVHRKSNSFSEKYSYPALNLGISYRTGSVSLGIQYDVLYDEDKSIYASGFTPIVRVFF
;
A
#
# COMPACT_ATOMS: atom_id res chain seq x y z
N MET A 1 -1.06 -24.92 26.36
CA MET A 1 -1.51 -23.72 25.65
C MET A 1 -0.95 -23.63 24.24
N LYS A 2 0.39 -23.75 24.00
CA LYS A 2 0.99 -23.69 22.63
C LYS A 2 0.44 -24.75 21.65
N LYS A 3 0.17 -25.98 22.12
CA LYS A 3 -0.40 -27.05 21.29
C LYS A 3 -1.87 -26.80 20.89
N LEU A 4 -2.64 -26.09 21.73
CA LEU A 4 -4.04 -25.74 21.44
C LEU A 4 -4.12 -24.65 20.36
N LEU A 5 -3.19 -23.68 20.39
CA LEU A 5 -3.04 -22.64 19.36
C LEU A 5 -2.64 -23.23 18.00
N LEU A 6 -1.74 -24.21 18.00
CA LEU A 6 -1.32 -24.90 16.78
C LEU A 6 -2.47 -25.72 16.17
N PHE A 7 -3.31 -26.37 17.04
CA PHE A 7 -4.48 -27.12 16.61
C PHE A 7 -5.58 -26.20 16.05
N GLY A 8 -5.78 -25.02 16.66
CA GLY A 8 -6.69 -23.99 16.15
C GLY A 8 -6.25 -23.45 14.79
N PHE A 9 -4.93 -23.24 14.58
CA PHE A 9 -4.38 -22.80 13.31
C PHE A 9 -4.53 -23.88 12.21
N LEU A 10 -4.38 -25.16 12.57
CA LEU A 10 -4.56 -26.29 11.65
C LEU A 10 -6.02 -26.45 11.22
N ILE A 11 -7.00 -26.22 12.12
CA ILE A 11 -8.43 -26.28 11.80
C ILE A 11 -8.83 -25.11 10.89
N CYS A 12 -8.30 -23.89 11.12
CA CYS A 12 -8.53 -22.76 10.22
C CYS A 12 -7.99 -23.02 8.81
N SER A 13 -6.87 -23.72 8.66
CA SER A 13 -6.30 -24.03 7.35
C SER A 13 -7.12 -25.04 6.55
N THR A 14 -7.85 -25.97 7.21
CA THR A 14 -8.70 -26.95 6.51
C THR A 14 -10.02 -26.37 6.00
N ILE A 15 -10.52 -25.31 6.63
CA ILE A 15 -11.73 -24.60 6.19
C ILE A 15 -11.45 -23.77 4.92
N ALA A 16 -10.22 -23.32 4.72
CA ALA A 16 -9.83 -22.54 3.55
C ALA A 16 -9.82 -23.32 2.22
N PHE A 17 -9.78 -24.66 2.26
CA PHE A 17 -9.77 -25.49 1.05
C PHE A 17 -11.16 -25.91 0.55
N THR A 18 -12.23 -25.56 1.25
CA THR A 18 -13.62 -25.87 0.84
C THR A 18 -14.37 -24.68 0.25
N GLN A 19 -13.70 -23.54 0.06
CA GLN A 19 -14.30 -22.43 -0.67
C GLN A 19 -14.15 -22.69 -2.16
N GLU A 20 -15.31 -22.72 -2.83
CA GLU A 20 -15.50 -22.97 -4.25
C GLU A 20 -14.48 -22.26 -5.14
N ASP A 21 -14.20 -22.83 -6.31
CA ASP A 21 -13.27 -22.35 -7.34
C ASP A 21 -13.44 -20.88 -7.75
N HIS A 22 -14.58 -20.27 -7.43
CA HIS A 22 -14.92 -18.89 -7.75
C HIS A 22 -14.22 -17.79 -6.93
N PHE A 23 -13.60 -18.10 -5.79
CA PHE A 23 -12.90 -17.07 -5.00
C PHE A 23 -11.72 -16.48 -5.77
N TRP A 24 -10.91 -17.33 -6.38
CA TRP A 24 -9.71 -16.93 -7.10
C TRP A 24 -10.00 -16.19 -8.41
N ASP A 25 -11.19 -16.41 -8.99
CA ASP A 25 -11.66 -15.72 -10.20
C ASP A 25 -11.85 -14.21 -9.96
N ASN A 26 -12.09 -13.83 -8.69
CA ASN A 26 -12.25 -12.44 -8.26
C ASN A 26 -11.00 -11.84 -7.65
N VAL A 27 -9.87 -12.59 -7.57
CA VAL A 27 -8.61 -12.08 -7.05
C VAL A 27 -7.72 -11.64 -8.20
N ARG A 28 -7.28 -10.37 -8.17
CA ARG A 28 -6.28 -9.85 -9.08
C ARG A 28 -5.00 -9.55 -8.32
N PHE A 29 -3.87 -9.88 -8.94
CA PHE A 29 -2.54 -9.58 -8.42
C PHE A 29 -1.94 -8.40 -9.16
N GLY A 30 -1.11 -7.65 -8.47
CA GLY A 30 -0.48 -6.49 -9.06
C GLY A 30 0.24 -5.64 -8.03
N GLY A 31 0.02 -4.34 -8.09
CA GLY A 31 0.61 -3.44 -7.11
C GLY A 31 0.62 -2.00 -7.57
N SER A 32 1.36 -1.17 -6.83
CA SER A 32 1.54 0.23 -7.15
C SER A 32 3.01 0.63 -7.14
N VAL A 33 3.30 1.67 -7.91
CA VAL A 33 4.55 2.42 -7.83
C VAL A 33 4.23 3.87 -7.53
N GLY A 34 5.02 4.49 -6.66
CA GLY A 34 4.89 5.89 -6.28
C GLY A 34 6.22 6.61 -6.42
N PHE A 35 6.14 7.87 -6.79
CA PHE A 35 7.28 8.75 -6.93
C PHE A 35 7.03 10.01 -6.13
N GLY A 36 7.99 10.41 -5.32
CA GLY A 36 7.98 11.68 -4.59
C GLY A 36 9.21 12.49 -4.98
N PHE A 37 9.00 13.73 -5.41
CA PHE A 37 10.07 14.66 -5.73
C PHE A 37 9.89 15.94 -4.91
N GLY A 38 10.97 16.43 -4.33
CA GLY A 38 11.02 17.69 -3.59
C GLY A 38 12.42 18.27 -3.67
N SER A 39 12.62 19.47 -3.15
CA SER A 39 13.95 20.06 -3.04
C SER A 39 14.84 19.15 -2.18
N ASN A 40 15.88 18.56 -2.79
CA ASN A 40 16.79 17.58 -2.17
C ASN A 40 16.15 16.32 -1.58
N ASN A 41 14.91 15.99 -1.99
CA ASN A 41 14.19 14.81 -1.52
C ASN A 41 13.69 14.00 -2.72
N THR A 42 14.08 12.74 -2.79
CA THR A 42 13.60 11.78 -3.80
C THR A 42 13.12 10.53 -3.10
N THR A 43 11.87 10.16 -3.36
CA THR A 43 11.27 8.93 -2.85
C THR A 43 10.84 8.06 -4.01
N LEU A 44 11.20 6.80 -3.95
CA LEU A 44 10.72 5.75 -4.86
C LEU A 44 10.05 4.67 -4.00
N SER A 45 8.84 4.28 -4.38
CA SER A 45 8.08 3.23 -3.70
C SER A 45 7.55 2.19 -4.67
N ILE A 46 7.51 0.94 -4.21
CA ILE A 46 6.85 -0.18 -4.87
C ILE A 46 6.02 -0.92 -3.83
N SER A 47 4.81 -1.31 -4.18
CA SER A 47 3.91 -2.02 -3.29
C SER A 47 3.21 -3.15 -4.06
N PRO A 48 3.77 -4.37 -4.07
CA PRO A 48 3.05 -5.54 -4.52
C PRO A 48 1.80 -5.74 -3.67
N ALA A 49 0.70 -6.15 -4.31
CA ALA A 49 -0.60 -6.27 -3.69
C ALA A 49 -1.47 -7.32 -4.35
N ALA A 50 -2.46 -7.80 -3.58
CA ALA A 50 -3.58 -8.58 -4.08
C ALA A 50 -4.87 -7.82 -3.77
N VAL A 51 -5.82 -7.87 -4.70
CA VAL A 51 -7.11 -7.22 -4.58
C VAL A 51 -8.22 -8.20 -4.89
N TYR A 52 -9.26 -8.22 -4.07
CA TYR A 52 -10.48 -8.98 -4.27
C TYR A 52 -11.59 -8.05 -4.77
N ASP A 53 -12.15 -8.36 -5.92
CA ASP A 53 -13.27 -7.63 -6.51
C ASP A 53 -14.60 -8.21 -6.01
N PHE A 54 -15.32 -7.48 -5.17
CA PHE A 54 -16.67 -7.87 -4.75
C PHE A 54 -17.70 -7.70 -5.89
N ASN A 55 -17.46 -6.69 -6.70
CA ASN A 55 -18.21 -6.38 -7.91
C ASN A 55 -17.40 -5.39 -8.78
N ASP A 56 -17.95 -4.99 -9.93
CA ASP A 56 -17.29 -4.07 -10.87
C ASP A 56 -16.90 -2.72 -10.24
N SER A 57 -17.61 -2.29 -9.19
CA SER A 57 -17.43 -0.98 -8.57
C SER A 57 -16.59 -1.00 -7.30
N PHE A 58 -16.52 -2.13 -6.57
CA PHE A 58 -15.91 -2.18 -5.25
C PHE A 58 -14.91 -3.31 -5.11
N SER A 59 -13.72 -2.97 -4.62
CA SER A 59 -12.64 -3.93 -4.35
C SER A 59 -11.96 -3.63 -3.04
N LEU A 60 -11.48 -4.68 -2.37
CA LEU A 60 -10.66 -4.62 -1.16
C LEU A 60 -9.32 -5.27 -1.46
N GLY A 61 -8.23 -4.63 -1.07
CA GLY A 61 -6.89 -5.15 -1.29
C GLY A 61 -6.01 -5.09 -0.07
N VAL A 62 -4.97 -5.92 -0.12
CA VAL A 62 -3.86 -5.91 0.85
C VAL A 62 -2.55 -5.85 0.10
N GLY A 63 -1.58 -5.17 0.66
CA GLY A 63 -0.28 -5.00 0.03
C GLY A 63 0.86 -4.88 1.03
N ILE A 64 2.07 -4.94 0.49
CA ILE A 64 3.31 -4.74 1.24
C ILE A 64 4.15 -3.74 0.47
N GLY A 65 4.26 -2.53 1.01
CA GLY A 65 5.07 -1.47 0.42
C GLY A 65 6.52 -1.53 0.86
N TYR A 66 7.40 -1.20 -0.06
CA TYR A 66 8.79 -0.87 0.24
C TYR A 66 9.13 0.46 -0.43
N SER A 67 9.68 1.39 0.34
CA SER A 67 10.09 2.69 -0.17
C SER A 67 11.53 3.00 0.20
N TYR A 68 12.23 3.61 -0.75
CA TYR A 68 13.54 4.19 -0.54
C TYR A 68 13.44 5.70 -0.67
N ASN A 69 13.88 6.39 0.36
CA ASN A 69 13.93 7.85 0.39
C ASN A 69 15.37 8.33 0.60
N LYS A 70 15.76 9.34 -0.18
CA LYS A 70 17.02 10.04 -0.02
C LYS A 70 16.71 11.54 0.14
N LYS A 71 17.06 12.10 1.30
CA LYS A 71 16.93 13.52 1.61
C LYS A 71 18.27 14.02 2.14
N ASP A 72 18.94 14.91 1.40
CA ASP A 72 20.27 15.43 1.73
C ASP A 72 21.28 14.32 2.03
N SER A 73 21.76 14.26 3.29
CA SER A 73 22.70 13.23 3.79
C SER A 73 22.00 12.03 4.42
N PHE A 74 20.67 12.00 4.45
CA PHE A 74 19.89 10.93 5.05
C PHE A 74 19.39 9.94 4.00
N LYS A 75 19.47 8.65 4.33
CA LYS A 75 18.86 7.57 3.55
C LYS A 75 17.86 6.85 4.45
N SER A 76 16.66 6.64 3.95
CA SER A 76 15.60 5.94 4.69
C SER A 76 15.09 4.76 3.88
N ASN A 77 15.00 3.60 4.53
CA ASN A 77 14.30 2.44 4.02
C ASN A 77 13.01 2.30 4.81
N ILE A 78 11.92 2.12 4.11
CA ILE A 78 10.59 2.08 4.69
C ILE A 78 9.89 0.80 4.27
N PHE A 79 9.34 0.10 5.25
CA PHE A 79 8.44 -1.03 5.05
C PHE A 79 7.03 -0.60 5.43
N SER A 80 6.04 -0.84 4.59
CA SER A 80 4.68 -0.35 4.78
C SER A 80 3.63 -1.39 4.38
N PRO A 81 3.25 -2.31 5.28
CA PRO A 81 2.06 -3.12 5.07
C PRO A 81 0.83 -2.21 4.99
N ASN A 82 -0.10 -2.55 4.11
CA ASN A 82 -1.28 -1.75 3.87
C ASN A 82 -2.53 -2.58 3.56
N ILE A 83 -3.68 -1.98 3.83
CA ILE A 83 -4.99 -2.43 3.40
C ILE A 83 -5.67 -1.27 2.68
N PHE A 84 -6.29 -1.54 1.55
CA PHE A 84 -6.88 -0.49 0.74
C PHE A 84 -8.21 -0.89 0.11
N ILE A 85 -9.03 0.11 -0.15
CA ILE A 85 -10.32 0.02 -0.82
C ILE A 85 -10.20 0.76 -2.14
N LEU A 86 -10.74 0.18 -3.19
CA LEU A 86 -10.92 0.82 -4.50
C LEU A 86 -12.42 0.91 -4.79
N TYR A 87 -12.89 2.10 -5.10
CA TYR A 87 -14.26 2.35 -5.51
C TYR A 87 -14.30 2.99 -6.89
N ARG A 88 -15.05 2.39 -7.81
CA ARG A 88 -15.18 2.81 -9.22
C ARG A 88 -16.61 3.22 -9.49
N PRO A 89 -16.95 4.53 -9.33
CA PRO A 89 -18.28 5.03 -9.67
C PRO A 89 -18.60 4.88 -11.17
N ILE A 90 -17.60 4.98 -12.00
CA ILE A 90 -17.59 4.68 -13.44
C ILE A 90 -16.31 3.92 -13.79
N ARG A 91 -16.25 3.27 -14.95
CA ARG A 91 -15.13 2.39 -15.33
C ARG A 91 -13.77 3.10 -15.38
N GLU A 92 -13.79 4.38 -15.72
CA GLU A 92 -12.60 5.20 -15.94
C GLU A 92 -12.11 5.92 -14.67
N ILE A 93 -12.94 6.07 -13.64
CA ILE A 93 -12.60 6.78 -12.41
C ILE A 93 -12.50 5.79 -11.25
N GLU A 94 -11.37 5.79 -10.60
CA GLU A 94 -11.10 4.99 -9.41
C GLU A 94 -10.75 5.90 -8.22
N LEU A 95 -11.58 5.83 -7.18
CA LEU A 95 -11.31 6.42 -5.88
C LEU A 95 -10.65 5.38 -4.99
N SER A 96 -9.70 5.79 -4.17
CA SER A 96 -9.01 4.87 -3.28
C SER A 96 -8.88 5.43 -1.87
N SER A 97 -8.95 4.53 -0.89
CA SER A 97 -8.56 4.78 0.49
C SER A 97 -7.56 3.70 0.89
N ASP A 98 -6.37 4.09 1.33
CA ASP A 98 -5.25 3.19 1.61
C ASP A 98 -4.68 3.52 2.99
N LEU A 99 -4.90 2.61 3.94
CA LEU A 99 -4.35 2.69 5.29
C LEU A 99 -3.05 1.90 5.35
N GLN A 100 -1.97 2.58 5.71
CA GLN A 100 -0.62 2.02 5.79
C GLN A 100 -0.04 2.20 7.19
N GLN A 101 0.77 1.23 7.62
CA GLN A 101 1.64 1.40 8.78
C GLN A 101 3.09 1.53 8.28
N MET A 102 3.64 2.73 8.39
CA MET A 102 4.99 3.05 7.94
C MET A 102 6.02 2.67 9.01
N TYR A 103 6.95 1.77 8.70
CA TYR A 103 8.11 1.45 9.54
C TYR A 103 9.36 2.02 8.88
N VAL A 104 9.88 3.08 9.45
CA VAL A 104 11.00 3.86 8.90
C VAL A 104 12.30 3.49 9.58
N HIS A 105 13.31 3.19 8.79
CA HIS A 105 14.69 3.06 9.23
C HIS A 105 15.54 4.12 8.52
N ARG A 106 15.79 5.22 9.21
CA ARG A 106 16.60 6.35 8.75
C ARG A 106 18.05 6.18 9.19
N LYS A 107 18.99 6.37 8.25
CA LYS A 107 20.43 6.34 8.50
C LYS A 107 21.08 7.60 7.99
N SER A 108 22.02 8.13 8.80
CA SER A 108 22.99 9.17 8.44
C SER A 108 24.38 8.67 8.82
N ASN A 109 25.43 9.38 8.42
CA ASN A 109 26.82 8.99 8.70
C ASN A 109 27.15 8.80 10.18
N SER A 110 26.41 9.44 11.10
CA SER A 110 26.66 9.40 12.55
C SER A 110 25.47 8.98 13.39
N PHE A 111 24.31 8.67 12.77
CA PHE A 111 23.06 8.44 13.48
C PHE A 111 22.18 7.43 12.75
N SER A 112 21.54 6.54 13.52
CA SER A 112 20.53 5.59 13.01
C SER A 112 19.31 5.66 13.89
N GLU A 113 18.15 5.91 13.28
CA GLU A 113 16.87 6.04 13.97
C GLU A 113 15.84 5.09 13.36
N LYS A 114 14.99 4.54 14.23
CA LYS A 114 13.85 3.73 13.82
C LYS A 114 12.60 4.30 14.46
N TYR A 115 11.58 4.56 13.65
CA TYR A 115 10.28 5.02 14.13
C TYR A 115 9.18 4.47 13.22
N SER A 116 7.93 4.61 13.66
CA SER A 116 6.78 4.20 12.87
C SER A 116 5.64 5.20 13.02
N TYR A 117 4.82 5.31 11.97
CA TYR A 117 3.63 6.16 11.97
C TYR A 117 2.59 5.60 11.01
N PRO A 118 1.28 5.82 11.27
CA PRO A 118 0.23 5.49 10.32
C PRO A 118 0.16 6.55 9.21
N ALA A 119 -0.24 6.14 8.01
CA ALA A 119 -0.59 7.01 6.89
C ALA A 119 -1.95 6.57 6.33
N LEU A 120 -2.81 7.53 6.02
CA LEU A 120 -4.10 7.29 5.39
C LEU A 120 -4.18 8.08 4.08
N ASN A 121 -4.02 7.40 2.98
CA ASN A 121 -4.03 8.02 1.66
C ASN A 121 -5.42 7.96 1.05
N LEU A 122 -5.96 9.10 0.65
CA LEU A 122 -7.13 9.20 -0.20
C LEU A 122 -6.69 9.58 -1.62
N GLY A 123 -7.13 8.82 -2.61
CA GLY A 123 -6.67 8.98 -3.98
C GLY A 123 -7.80 9.02 -5.01
N ILE A 124 -7.48 9.66 -6.12
CA ILE A 124 -8.29 9.64 -7.34
C ILE A 124 -7.39 9.30 -8.53
N SER A 125 -7.84 8.37 -9.35
CA SER A 125 -7.07 7.86 -10.50
C SER A 125 -7.97 7.73 -11.73
N TYR A 126 -7.37 7.95 -12.89
CA TYR A 126 -7.95 7.55 -14.18
C TYR A 126 -7.50 6.13 -14.49
N ARG A 127 -8.47 5.24 -14.75
CA ARG A 127 -8.24 3.84 -15.03
C ARG A 127 -8.44 3.54 -16.51
N THR A 128 -7.48 2.82 -17.09
CA THR A 128 -7.58 2.28 -18.44
C THR A 128 -7.14 0.81 -18.44
N GLY A 129 -8.08 -0.10 -18.63
CA GLY A 129 -7.83 -1.55 -18.52
C GLY A 129 -7.28 -1.94 -17.13
N SER A 130 -6.08 -2.50 -17.12
CA SER A 130 -5.38 -2.95 -15.91
C SER A 130 -4.58 -1.84 -15.21
N VAL A 131 -4.45 -0.65 -15.80
CA VAL A 131 -3.60 0.43 -15.31
C VAL A 131 -4.45 1.58 -14.77
N SER A 132 -4.10 2.10 -13.60
CA SER A 132 -4.66 3.31 -13.01
C SER A 132 -3.55 4.33 -12.76
N LEU A 133 -3.75 5.56 -13.22
CA LEU A 133 -2.83 6.69 -13.04
C LEU A 133 -3.54 7.78 -12.26
N GLY A 134 -2.92 8.28 -11.19
CA GLY A 134 -3.58 9.28 -10.36
C GLY A 134 -2.69 9.96 -9.35
N ILE A 135 -3.36 10.61 -8.42
CA ILE A 135 -2.75 11.28 -7.27
C ILE A 135 -3.44 10.81 -6.01
N GLN A 136 -2.70 10.79 -4.92
CA GLN A 136 -3.23 10.54 -3.59
C GLN A 136 -2.73 11.59 -2.60
N TYR A 137 -3.49 11.79 -1.54
CA TYR A 137 -3.16 12.68 -0.44
C TYR A 137 -3.21 11.93 0.88
N ASP A 138 -2.12 12.00 1.64
CA ASP A 138 -2.07 11.46 3.00
C ASP A 138 -2.76 12.44 3.96
N VAL A 139 -3.94 12.07 4.46
CA VAL A 139 -4.73 12.92 5.38
C VAL A 139 -4.15 12.94 6.81
N LEU A 140 -3.22 12.04 7.12
CA LEU A 140 -2.47 12.01 8.36
C LEU A 140 -1.06 12.60 8.21
N TYR A 141 -0.80 13.30 7.08
CA TYR A 141 0.50 13.88 6.78
C TYR A 141 0.98 14.79 7.92
N ASP A 142 2.19 14.50 8.38
CA ASP A 142 2.90 15.26 9.41
C ASP A 142 4.31 15.54 8.86
N GLU A 143 4.65 16.81 8.66
CA GLU A 143 5.90 17.23 8.04
C GLU A 143 7.14 16.76 8.81
N ASP A 144 7.04 16.65 10.15
CA ASP A 144 8.15 16.23 11.01
C ASP A 144 8.39 14.72 10.96
N LYS A 145 7.36 13.93 10.69
CA LYS A 145 7.41 12.46 10.71
C LYS A 145 7.45 11.84 9.32
N SER A 146 6.81 12.48 8.34
CA SER A 146 6.68 11.92 7.00
C SER A 146 8.02 11.87 6.27
N ILE A 147 8.22 10.79 5.53
CA ILE A 147 9.34 10.66 4.58
C ILE A 147 9.13 11.45 3.29
N TYR A 148 7.86 11.78 2.99
CA TYR A 148 7.49 12.54 1.81
C TYR A 148 7.64 14.04 2.08
N ALA A 149 8.00 14.79 1.04
CA ALA A 149 8.12 16.25 1.11
C ALA A 149 6.75 16.95 1.11
N SER A 150 5.69 16.24 0.73
CA SER A 150 4.32 16.73 0.66
C SER A 150 3.37 15.57 0.91
N GLY A 151 2.18 15.86 1.40
CA GLY A 151 1.10 14.88 1.51
C GLY A 151 0.58 14.38 0.14
N PHE A 152 0.82 15.12 -0.94
CA PHE A 152 0.47 14.70 -2.30
C PHE A 152 1.53 13.79 -2.89
N THR A 153 1.09 12.65 -3.45
CA THR A 153 1.96 11.68 -4.11
C THR A 153 1.29 11.19 -5.41
N PRO A 154 1.97 11.28 -6.56
CA PRO A 154 1.50 10.61 -7.77
C PRO A 154 1.58 9.09 -7.59
N ILE A 155 0.62 8.37 -8.15
CA ILE A 155 0.54 6.91 -8.03
C ILE A 155 0.20 6.29 -9.38
N VAL A 156 0.84 5.16 -9.63
CA VAL A 156 0.54 4.25 -10.73
C VAL A 156 0.20 2.90 -10.13
N ARG A 157 -0.98 2.35 -10.45
CA ARG A 157 -1.41 1.00 -10.06
C ARG A 157 -1.58 0.13 -11.28
N VAL A 158 -1.24 -1.14 -11.15
CA VAL A 158 -1.45 -2.15 -12.19
C VAL A 158 -1.96 -3.41 -11.53
N PHE A 159 -3.13 -3.92 -11.98
CA PHE A 159 -3.72 -5.18 -11.51
C PHE A 159 -4.15 -6.04 -12.70
N PHE A 160 -3.81 -7.33 -12.64
CA PHE A 160 -4.09 -8.35 -13.67
C PHE A 160 -5.07 -9.38 -13.17
#